data_6544f7e6b1bf76aed9bcbc2ec783130d
#
_entry.id   6544f7e6b1bf76aed9bcbc2ec783130d
#
_cell.length_a   1.000
_cell.length_b   1.000
_cell.length_c   1.000
_cell.angle_alpha   90.00
_cell.angle_beta   90.00
_cell.angle_gamma   90.00
#
_symmetry.space_group_name_H-M   'P 1'
#
loop_
_entity.id
_entity.type
_entity.pdbx_description
1 polymer ?
#
loop_
_entity_poly.entity_id
_entity_poly.type
_entity_poly.pdbx_seq_one_letter_code
_entity_poly.pdbx_strand_id
1 'polypeptide(L)'
;MIKGIKEKSEGIDGYIRKTAPEWPIEQIAAIDRAVLRIGIFELIFDQEVPPKAVINEAVELGKTFGGENSGKFINGVLGTIYRASSRYETEDTIISAGGIVYRVEDGITYFLAVRNMHNKWTFPKGKVEEEETWQEAAKREIEEETGVKDLDIVSEVGEIKFTDKSDTSPIKKNVPFYLASPTQIDITAKNDAHTDSVAWMTEEELRQKLDYPNLINLLDKAKEMMAEGK
;
A
#
# COMPACT_ATOMS: atom_id res chain seq x y z
N MET A 1 25.56 -15.48 10.66
CA MET A 1 25.12 -14.41 11.57
C MET A 1 26.29 -13.81 12.39
N ILE A 2 26.84 -14.41 13.46
CA ILE A 2 27.84 -13.80 14.37
C ILE A 2 29.06 -13.21 13.64
N LYS A 3 29.62 -13.95 12.66
CA LYS A 3 30.77 -13.47 11.86
C LYS A 3 30.39 -12.22 11.04
N GLY A 4 29.23 -12.23 10.40
CA GLY A 4 28.72 -11.08 9.63
C GLY A 4 28.48 -9.85 10.49
N ILE A 5 27.92 -10.02 11.70
CA ILE A 5 27.74 -8.91 12.65
C ILE A 5 29.09 -8.29 13.04
N LYS A 6 30.12 -9.11 13.28
CA LYS A 6 31.47 -8.60 13.61
C LYS A 6 32.10 -7.83 12.44
N GLU A 7 31.95 -8.37 11.22
CA GLU A 7 32.49 -7.72 10.01
C GLU A 7 31.78 -6.40 9.68
N LYS A 8 30.50 -6.26 10.03
CA LYS A 8 29.69 -5.08 9.78
C LYS A 8 29.50 -4.18 11.02
N SER A 9 30.21 -4.46 12.11
CA SER A 9 29.97 -3.82 13.42
C SER A 9 30.00 -2.30 13.40
N GLU A 10 30.92 -1.69 12.68
CA GLU A 10 31.02 -0.23 12.58
C GLU A 10 29.83 0.39 11.86
N GLY A 11 29.38 -0.23 10.75
CA GLY A 11 28.18 0.19 10.03
C GLY A 11 26.92 0.02 10.89
N ILE A 12 26.78 -1.11 11.60
CA ILE A 12 25.66 -1.38 12.50
C ILE A 12 25.61 -0.35 13.63
N ASP A 13 26.75 -0.09 14.27
CA ASP A 13 26.85 0.91 15.33
C ASP A 13 26.59 2.34 14.80
N GLY A 14 26.90 2.60 13.54
CA GLY A 14 26.56 3.84 12.84
C GLY A 14 25.03 4.05 12.73
N TYR A 15 24.27 3.00 12.44
CA TYR A 15 22.81 3.06 12.47
C TYR A 15 22.27 3.38 13.86
N ILE A 16 22.80 2.75 14.91
CA ILE A 16 22.40 3.04 16.30
C ILE A 16 22.64 4.50 16.65
N ARG A 17 23.86 5.02 16.42
CA ARG A 17 24.23 6.42 16.73
C ARG A 17 23.32 7.41 15.99
N LYS A 18 23.01 7.15 14.73
CA LYS A 18 22.14 8.03 13.94
C LYS A 18 20.69 8.03 14.44
N THR A 19 20.20 6.91 14.89
CA THR A 19 18.79 6.72 15.25
C THR A 19 18.50 7.05 16.72
N ALA A 20 19.48 6.84 17.59
CA ALA A 20 19.38 7.14 19.03
C ALA A 20 20.54 8.07 19.46
N PRO A 21 20.62 9.31 18.95
CA PRO A 21 21.74 10.23 19.19
C PRO A 21 21.90 10.65 20.66
N GLU A 22 20.80 10.58 21.43
CA GLU A 22 20.82 10.91 22.87
C GLU A 22 21.42 9.80 23.75
N TRP A 23 21.68 8.62 23.14
CA TRP A 23 22.20 7.45 23.85
C TRP A 23 23.55 7.05 23.26
N PRO A 24 24.67 7.48 23.88
CA PRO A 24 26.00 6.97 23.51
C PRO A 24 25.99 5.45 23.55
N ILE A 25 26.57 4.81 22.55
CA ILE A 25 26.47 3.37 22.37
C ILE A 25 27.04 2.58 23.55
N GLU A 26 28.01 3.16 24.24
CA GLU A 26 28.66 2.62 25.45
C GLU A 26 27.72 2.64 26.67
N GLN A 27 26.73 3.52 26.67
CA GLN A 27 25.73 3.68 27.74
C GLN A 27 24.49 2.81 27.51
N ILE A 28 24.29 2.31 26.30
CA ILE A 28 23.20 1.36 26.03
C ILE A 28 23.49 0.05 26.76
N ALA A 29 22.49 -0.46 27.48
CA ALA A 29 22.58 -1.74 28.19
C ALA A 29 23.11 -2.85 27.27
N ALA A 30 23.98 -3.71 27.80
CA ALA A 30 24.68 -4.70 26.98
C ALA A 30 23.74 -5.63 26.19
N ILE A 31 22.60 -5.98 26.80
CA ILE A 31 21.57 -6.82 26.17
C ILE A 31 20.91 -6.04 25.03
N ASP A 32 20.44 -4.82 25.28
CA ASP A 32 19.76 -3.99 24.28
C ASP A 32 20.68 -3.73 23.09
N ARG A 33 21.95 -3.41 23.35
CA ARG A 33 22.94 -3.22 22.30
C ARG A 33 23.20 -4.49 21.49
N ALA A 34 23.24 -5.67 22.12
CA ALA A 34 23.40 -6.94 21.43
C ALA A 34 22.19 -7.25 20.55
N VAL A 35 20.98 -7.10 21.08
CA VAL A 35 19.72 -7.31 20.35
C VAL A 35 19.59 -6.33 19.19
N LEU A 36 19.91 -5.02 19.40
CA LEU A 36 19.91 -4.04 18.31
C LEU A 36 20.89 -4.41 17.20
N ARG A 37 22.09 -4.89 17.54
CA ARG A 37 23.07 -5.32 16.51
C ARG A 37 22.59 -6.50 15.69
N ILE A 38 21.93 -7.47 16.31
CA ILE A 38 21.33 -8.61 15.62
C ILE A 38 20.21 -8.11 14.70
N GLY A 39 19.24 -7.36 15.23
CA GLY A 39 18.12 -6.87 14.46
C GLY A 39 18.52 -5.96 13.30
N ILE A 40 19.50 -5.07 13.49
CA ILE A 40 20.01 -4.23 12.39
C ILE A 40 20.71 -5.07 11.32
N PHE A 41 21.48 -6.08 11.73
CA PHE A 41 22.11 -6.98 10.77
C PHE A 41 21.08 -7.70 9.91
N GLU A 42 20.06 -8.27 10.50
CA GLU A 42 18.98 -8.95 9.77
C GLU A 42 18.13 -7.99 8.93
N LEU A 43 17.85 -6.78 9.41
CA LEU A 43 17.09 -5.78 8.65
C LEU A 43 17.83 -5.26 7.42
N ILE A 44 19.15 -5.04 7.53
CA ILE A 44 19.90 -4.26 6.54
C ILE A 44 20.84 -5.13 5.70
N PHE A 45 21.45 -6.16 6.28
CA PHE A 45 22.54 -6.90 5.63
C PHE A 45 22.18 -8.34 5.25
N ASP A 46 21.33 -9.02 6.01
CA ASP A 46 20.98 -10.42 5.77
C ASP A 46 19.69 -10.53 4.92
N GLN A 47 18.66 -9.85 5.33
CA GLN A 47 17.38 -9.70 4.60
C GLN A 47 16.60 -11.01 4.32
N GLU A 48 16.97 -12.15 4.93
CA GLU A 48 16.26 -13.41 4.75
C GLU A 48 14.96 -13.48 5.58
N VAL A 49 14.93 -12.79 6.73
CA VAL A 49 13.79 -12.79 7.64
C VAL A 49 12.92 -11.55 7.37
N PRO A 50 11.57 -11.69 7.32
CA PRO A 50 10.67 -10.55 7.17
C PRO A 50 10.90 -9.47 8.25
N PRO A 51 10.94 -8.17 7.90
CA PRO A 51 11.30 -7.09 8.84
C PRO A 51 10.43 -7.05 10.09
N LYS A 52 9.14 -7.30 9.95
CA LYS A 52 8.21 -7.33 11.11
C LYS A 52 8.54 -8.46 12.08
N ALA A 53 8.95 -9.62 11.55
CA ALA A 53 9.39 -10.74 12.39
C ALA A 53 10.68 -10.37 13.13
N VAL A 54 11.69 -9.80 12.43
CA VAL A 54 12.94 -9.34 13.06
C VAL A 54 12.66 -8.36 14.21
N ILE A 55 11.80 -7.36 13.97
CA ILE A 55 11.49 -6.35 15.00
C ILE A 55 10.75 -6.98 16.17
N ASN A 56 9.75 -7.82 15.92
CA ASN A 56 8.98 -8.47 16.98
C ASN A 56 9.86 -9.38 17.85
N GLU A 57 10.69 -10.23 17.25
CA GLU A 57 11.62 -11.09 18.00
C GLU A 57 12.62 -10.28 18.81
N ALA A 58 13.18 -9.21 18.24
CA ALA A 58 14.08 -8.34 18.95
C ALA A 58 13.39 -7.65 20.16
N VAL A 59 12.14 -7.22 20.02
CA VAL A 59 11.34 -6.64 21.10
C VAL A 59 11.09 -7.67 22.21
N GLU A 60 10.74 -8.89 21.86
CA GLU A 60 10.51 -9.96 22.85
C GLU A 60 11.80 -10.36 23.58
N LEU A 61 12.94 -10.42 22.89
CA LEU A 61 14.23 -10.58 23.53
C LEU A 61 14.55 -9.44 24.51
N GLY A 62 14.28 -8.19 24.11
CA GLY A 62 14.45 -7.04 24.98
C GLY A 62 13.56 -7.06 26.22
N LYS A 63 12.28 -7.49 26.09
CA LYS A 63 11.37 -7.66 27.23
C LYS A 63 11.81 -8.78 28.16
N THR A 64 12.35 -9.89 27.62
CA THR A 64 12.72 -11.08 28.38
C THR A 64 14.02 -10.92 29.14
N PHE A 65 15.02 -10.31 28.52
CA PHE A 65 16.40 -10.30 29.03
C PHE A 65 16.91 -8.88 29.36
N GLY A 66 16.22 -7.84 28.94
CA GLY A 66 16.59 -6.43 29.17
C GLY A 66 15.91 -5.83 30.39
N GLY A 67 15.95 -4.51 30.49
CA GLY A 67 15.26 -3.72 31.51
C GLY A 67 13.81 -3.41 31.15
N GLU A 68 13.10 -2.78 32.07
CA GLU A 68 11.66 -2.46 31.94
C GLU A 68 11.30 -1.74 30.62
N ASN A 69 12.19 -0.89 30.12
CA ASN A 69 11.98 -0.10 28.91
C ASN A 69 12.69 -0.66 27.66
N SER A 70 13.42 -1.76 27.77
CA SER A 70 14.21 -2.33 26.66
C SER A 70 13.37 -2.63 25.42
N GLY A 71 12.19 -3.25 25.58
CA GLY A 71 11.31 -3.54 24.47
C GLY A 71 10.86 -2.28 23.71
N LYS A 72 10.50 -1.21 24.42
CA LYS A 72 10.12 0.08 23.80
C LYS A 72 11.29 0.74 23.08
N PHE A 73 12.46 0.74 23.70
CA PHE A 73 13.67 1.31 23.13
C PHE A 73 14.08 0.58 21.85
N ILE A 74 14.16 -0.75 21.89
CA ILE A 74 14.50 -1.59 20.74
C ILE A 74 13.51 -1.39 19.60
N ASN A 75 12.19 -1.39 19.89
CA ASN A 75 11.16 -1.14 18.88
C ASN A 75 11.31 0.25 18.24
N GLY A 76 11.58 1.27 19.02
CA GLY A 76 11.80 2.64 18.53
C GLY A 76 12.98 2.72 17.56
N VAL A 77 14.11 2.14 17.94
CA VAL A 77 15.34 2.17 17.12
C VAL A 77 15.17 1.35 15.85
N LEU A 78 14.81 0.06 15.96
CA LEU A 78 14.66 -0.83 14.79
C LEU A 78 13.55 -0.36 13.87
N GLY A 79 12.41 0.07 14.40
CA GLY A 79 11.32 0.59 13.61
C GLY A 79 11.68 1.84 12.82
N THR A 80 12.52 2.72 13.40
CA THR A 80 13.01 3.93 12.70
C THR A 80 14.00 3.57 11.59
N ILE A 81 14.92 2.62 11.85
CA ILE A 81 15.87 2.13 10.84
C ILE A 81 15.12 1.46 9.70
N TYR A 82 14.13 0.62 10.00
CA TYR A 82 13.32 -0.07 9.00
C TYR A 82 12.57 0.93 8.11
N ARG A 83 11.88 1.92 8.68
CA ARG A 83 11.19 2.98 7.91
C ARG A 83 12.10 3.81 7.02
N ALA A 84 13.38 3.93 7.36
CA ALA A 84 14.37 4.63 6.56
C ALA A 84 15.07 3.73 5.53
N SER A 85 14.80 2.44 5.52
CA SER A 85 15.41 1.47 4.61
C SER A 85 14.61 1.32 3.31
N SER A 86 15.29 0.89 2.24
CA SER A 86 14.64 0.54 0.97
C SER A 86 13.65 -0.62 1.11
N ARG A 87 13.86 -1.54 2.07
CA ARG A 87 12.92 -2.63 2.36
C ARG A 87 11.55 -2.13 2.78
N TYR A 88 11.48 -1.03 3.53
CA TYR A 88 10.20 -0.41 3.89
C TYR A 88 9.44 0.08 2.66
N GLU A 89 10.17 0.52 1.62
CA GLU A 89 9.55 0.98 0.37
C GLU A 89 8.99 -0.17 -0.47
N THR A 90 9.60 -1.35 -0.40
CA THR A 90 9.24 -2.50 -1.23
C THR A 90 8.30 -3.49 -0.52
N GLU A 91 8.47 -3.73 0.77
CA GLU A 91 7.76 -4.80 1.50
C GLU A 91 6.48 -4.33 2.22
N ASP A 92 6.38 -3.06 2.61
CA ASP A 92 5.18 -2.51 3.28
C ASP A 92 4.26 -1.71 2.34
N THR A 93 4.47 -1.80 1.03
CA THR A 93 3.54 -1.21 0.08
C THR A 93 2.43 -2.21 -0.23
N ILE A 94 1.21 -1.91 0.21
CA ILE A 94 0.04 -2.65 -0.24
C ILE A 94 -0.26 -2.21 -1.68
N ILE A 95 -0.20 -3.17 -2.59
CA ILE A 95 -0.64 -2.97 -3.95
C ILE A 95 -2.13 -3.30 -4.01
N SER A 96 -2.90 -2.34 -4.49
CA SER A 96 -4.28 -2.51 -4.89
C SER A 96 -4.37 -2.23 -6.39
N ALA A 97 -5.36 -2.75 -7.08
CA ALA A 97 -5.60 -2.43 -8.47
C ALA A 97 -7.05 -1.99 -8.67
N GLY A 98 -7.32 -1.14 -9.63
CA GLY A 98 -8.65 -0.64 -9.87
C GLY A 98 -8.90 -0.28 -11.33
N GLY A 99 -10.14 0.09 -11.64
CA GLY A 99 -10.52 0.43 -13.00
C GLY A 99 -11.37 1.68 -13.12
N ILE A 100 -11.12 2.40 -14.22
CA ILE A 100 -12.00 3.43 -14.74
C ILE A 100 -12.83 2.75 -15.82
N VAL A 101 -14.02 2.31 -15.42
CA VAL A 101 -14.92 1.59 -16.32
C VAL A 101 -15.85 2.59 -17.00
N TYR A 102 -15.94 2.51 -18.33
CA TYR A 102 -16.82 3.39 -19.10
C TYR A 102 -17.71 2.61 -20.04
N ARG A 103 -18.84 3.20 -20.38
CA ARG A 103 -19.72 2.78 -21.47
C ARG A 103 -20.21 3.98 -22.25
N VAL A 104 -20.58 3.76 -23.50
CA VAL A 104 -21.23 4.79 -24.34
C VAL A 104 -22.64 4.37 -24.63
N GLU A 105 -23.62 5.22 -24.31
CA GLU A 105 -25.04 4.99 -24.53
C GLU A 105 -25.63 6.28 -25.13
N ASP A 106 -26.28 6.17 -26.28
CA ASP A 106 -26.86 7.29 -27.04
C ASP A 106 -25.85 8.45 -27.30
N GLY A 107 -24.59 8.14 -27.49
CA GLY A 107 -23.51 9.10 -27.72
C GLY A 107 -23.00 9.81 -26.45
N ILE A 108 -23.51 9.42 -25.28
CA ILE A 108 -23.06 9.93 -23.98
C ILE A 108 -22.17 8.90 -23.32
N THR A 109 -21.00 9.35 -22.81
CA THR A 109 -20.11 8.50 -22.03
C THR A 109 -20.48 8.54 -20.57
N TYR A 110 -20.66 7.35 -20.00
CA TYR A 110 -20.86 7.13 -18.57
C TYR A 110 -19.68 6.42 -17.95
N PHE A 111 -19.34 6.78 -16.74
CA PHE A 111 -18.29 6.17 -15.93
C PHE A 111 -18.88 5.51 -14.69
N LEU A 112 -18.36 4.34 -14.36
CA LEU A 112 -18.77 3.59 -13.18
C LEU A 112 -18.04 4.11 -11.94
N ALA A 113 -18.80 4.42 -10.91
CA ALA A 113 -18.27 4.85 -9.64
C ALA A 113 -18.93 4.08 -8.48
N VAL A 114 -18.16 3.92 -7.41
CA VAL A 114 -18.60 3.28 -6.17
C VAL A 114 -18.49 4.27 -5.00
N ARG A 115 -19.37 4.13 -4.03
CA ARG A 115 -19.30 4.91 -2.80
C ARG A 115 -18.81 4.01 -1.67
N ASN A 116 -17.64 4.33 -1.15
CA ASN A 116 -16.97 3.53 -0.12
C ASN A 116 -17.60 3.73 1.28
N MET A 117 -17.19 2.91 2.25
CA MET A 117 -17.62 2.96 3.64
C MET A 117 -17.41 4.32 4.35
N HIS A 118 -16.57 5.20 3.81
CA HIS A 118 -16.38 6.57 4.30
C HIS A 118 -17.32 7.58 3.63
N ASN A 119 -18.35 7.09 2.91
CA ASN A 119 -19.31 7.90 2.17
C ASN A 119 -18.67 8.78 1.06
N LYS A 120 -17.56 8.29 0.46
CA LYS A 120 -16.80 8.97 -0.58
C LYS A 120 -16.89 8.24 -1.91
N TRP A 121 -17.15 9.00 -3.00
CA TRP A 121 -17.17 8.46 -4.34
C TRP A 121 -15.74 8.25 -4.86
N THR A 122 -15.52 7.08 -5.46
CA THR A 122 -14.22 6.65 -5.99
C THR A 122 -14.44 5.69 -7.17
N PHE A 123 -13.36 5.35 -7.87
CA PHE A 123 -13.39 4.22 -8.79
C PHE A 123 -13.26 2.89 -8.03
N PRO A 124 -13.86 1.78 -8.54
CA PRO A 124 -13.73 0.46 -7.94
C PRO A 124 -12.28 0.00 -7.91
N LYS A 125 -11.85 -0.56 -6.80
CA LYS A 125 -10.47 -1.02 -6.58
C LYS A 125 -10.35 -1.84 -5.31
N GLY A 126 -9.43 -2.78 -5.28
CA GLY A 126 -9.10 -3.50 -4.05
C GLY A 126 -7.73 -4.11 -4.07
N LYS A 127 -7.43 -4.92 -3.07
CA LYS A 127 -6.10 -5.47 -2.84
C LYS A 127 -5.76 -6.53 -3.88
N VAL A 128 -4.54 -6.47 -4.41
CA VAL A 128 -3.99 -7.54 -5.26
C VAL A 128 -3.71 -8.76 -4.37
N GLU A 129 -4.19 -9.92 -4.78
CA GLU A 129 -3.98 -11.21 -4.12
C GLU A 129 -2.70 -11.90 -4.62
N GLU A 130 -2.28 -12.94 -3.90
CA GLU A 130 -1.16 -13.76 -4.34
C GLU A 130 -1.51 -14.48 -5.65
N GLU A 131 -0.55 -14.55 -6.56
CA GLU A 131 -0.65 -15.25 -7.86
C GLU A 131 -1.56 -14.59 -8.92
N GLU A 132 -2.14 -13.40 -8.69
CA GLU A 132 -2.85 -12.64 -9.71
C GLU A 132 -2.04 -11.45 -10.25
N THR A 133 -2.22 -11.12 -11.51
CA THR A 133 -1.70 -9.87 -12.10
C THR A 133 -2.54 -8.68 -11.65
N TRP A 134 -1.99 -7.48 -11.74
CA TRP A 134 -2.74 -6.26 -11.39
C TRP A 134 -3.99 -6.05 -12.25
N GLN A 135 -3.96 -6.50 -13.51
CA GLN A 135 -5.14 -6.43 -14.39
C GLN A 135 -6.22 -7.43 -13.97
N GLU A 136 -5.83 -8.65 -13.58
CA GLU A 136 -6.77 -9.64 -13.05
C GLU A 136 -7.40 -9.16 -11.74
N ALA A 137 -6.58 -8.61 -10.82
CA ALA A 137 -7.07 -7.98 -9.60
C ALA A 137 -8.06 -6.85 -9.89
N ALA A 138 -7.74 -5.96 -10.84
CA ALA A 138 -8.65 -4.87 -11.21
C ALA A 138 -9.99 -5.40 -11.73
N LYS A 139 -9.97 -6.42 -12.60
CA LYS A 139 -11.22 -7.05 -13.10
C LYS A 139 -12.04 -7.67 -11.98
N ARG A 140 -11.41 -8.48 -11.12
CA ARG A 140 -12.04 -9.14 -9.98
C ARG A 140 -12.69 -8.12 -9.04
N GLU A 141 -11.95 -7.09 -8.64
CA GLU A 141 -12.43 -6.06 -7.73
C GLU A 141 -13.59 -5.24 -8.33
N ILE A 142 -13.53 -4.92 -9.64
CA ILE A 142 -14.65 -4.27 -10.32
C ILE A 142 -15.88 -5.17 -10.28
N GLU A 143 -15.73 -6.47 -10.57
CA GLU A 143 -16.85 -7.42 -10.51
C GLU A 143 -17.42 -7.54 -9.09
N GLU A 144 -16.56 -7.68 -8.09
CA GLU A 144 -16.97 -7.82 -6.69
C GLU A 144 -17.68 -6.57 -6.16
N GLU A 145 -17.11 -5.38 -6.37
CA GLU A 145 -17.68 -4.14 -5.86
C GLU A 145 -18.91 -3.64 -6.65
N THR A 146 -19.02 -4.00 -7.93
CA THR A 146 -20.05 -3.40 -8.81
C THR A 146 -20.99 -4.39 -9.46
N GLY A 147 -20.62 -5.67 -9.52
CA GLY A 147 -21.36 -6.70 -10.26
C GLY A 147 -21.15 -6.66 -11.77
N VAL A 148 -20.36 -5.73 -12.31
CA VAL A 148 -20.06 -5.64 -13.74
C VAL A 148 -19.06 -6.71 -14.12
N LYS A 149 -19.44 -7.54 -15.11
CA LYS A 149 -18.65 -8.70 -15.58
C LYS A 149 -18.12 -8.48 -17.00
N ASP A 150 -17.33 -9.45 -17.43
CA ASP A 150 -16.83 -9.53 -18.81
C ASP A 150 -16.21 -8.21 -19.28
N LEU A 151 -15.19 -7.75 -18.54
CA LEU A 151 -14.48 -6.51 -18.79
C LEU A 151 -13.33 -6.69 -19.77
N ASP A 152 -13.28 -5.86 -20.79
CA ASP A 152 -12.12 -5.67 -21.62
C ASP A 152 -11.23 -4.56 -21.02
N ILE A 153 -9.98 -4.91 -20.67
CA ILE A 153 -8.98 -3.93 -20.30
C ILE A 153 -8.44 -3.30 -21.58
N VAL A 154 -8.61 -2.00 -21.70
CA VAL A 154 -8.14 -1.23 -22.86
C VAL A 154 -6.66 -0.88 -22.69
N SER A 155 -6.31 -0.25 -21.55
CA SER A 155 -4.94 0.15 -21.27
C SER A 155 -4.77 0.57 -19.80
N GLU A 156 -3.52 0.74 -19.36
CA GLU A 156 -3.19 1.35 -18.08
C GLU A 156 -3.32 2.88 -18.18
N VAL A 157 -4.06 3.48 -17.26
CA VAL A 157 -4.26 4.94 -17.18
C VAL A 157 -3.17 5.61 -16.36
N GLY A 158 -2.75 4.96 -15.28
CA GLY A 158 -1.75 5.47 -14.36
C GLY A 158 -1.92 4.93 -12.94
N GLU A 159 -1.13 5.44 -12.02
CA GLU A 159 -1.13 4.96 -10.63
C GLU A 159 -1.32 6.10 -9.62
N ILE A 160 -1.92 5.76 -8.48
CA ILE A 160 -1.99 6.64 -7.31
C ILE A 160 -1.15 6.03 -6.20
N LYS A 161 -0.21 6.82 -5.67
CA LYS A 161 0.60 6.48 -4.50
C LYS A 161 0.20 7.36 -3.32
N PHE A 162 -0.10 6.76 -2.20
CA PHE A 162 -0.41 7.51 -0.97
C PHE A 162 -0.05 6.69 0.27
N THR A 163 0.03 7.39 1.41
CA THR A 163 0.23 6.76 2.71
C THR A 163 -1.07 6.82 3.49
N ASP A 164 -1.62 5.65 3.79
CA ASP A 164 -2.78 5.52 4.67
C ASP A 164 -2.30 5.68 6.13
N LYS A 165 -2.88 6.65 6.83
CA LYS A 165 -2.56 6.99 8.22
C LYS A 165 -3.69 6.60 9.19
N SER A 166 -4.66 5.83 8.74
CA SER A 166 -5.83 5.43 9.53
C SER A 166 -5.51 4.41 10.61
N ASP A 167 -4.37 3.72 10.52
CA ASP A 167 -3.92 2.73 11.49
C ASP A 167 -2.72 3.24 12.30
N THR A 168 -2.37 2.52 13.36
CA THR A 168 -1.22 2.81 14.26
C THR A 168 0.12 2.86 13.53
N SER A 169 0.23 2.22 12.38
CA SER A 169 1.39 2.28 11.49
C SER A 169 0.97 2.77 10.11
N PRO A 170 1.58 3.86 9.58
CA PRO A 170 1.30 4.33 8.23
C PRO A 170 1.61 3.24 7.20
N ILE A 171 0.65 2.95 6.33
CA ILE A 171 0.77 1.95 5.28
C ILE A 171 0.87 2.66 3.93
N LYS A 172 1.92 2.39 3.17
CA LYS A 172 2.02 2.87 1.79
C LYS A 172 1.09 2.05 0.90
N LYS A 173 0.36 2.73 0.04
CA LYS A 173 -0.51 2.10 -0.96
C LYS A 173 -0.11 2.56 -2.34
N ASN A 174 -0.02 1.62 -3.27
CA ASN A 174 0.12 1.87 -4.69
C ASN A 174 -1.09 1.28 -5.39
N VAL A 175 -1.75 2.07 -6.23
CA VAL A 175 -2.98 1.68 -6.91
C VAL A 175 -2.88 2.02 -8.39
N PRO A 176 -2.45 1.08 -9.25
CA PRO A 176 -2.61 1.20 -10.69
C PRO A 176 -4.09 1.15 -11.07
N PHE A 177 -4.48 1.99 -12.02
CA PHE A 177 -5.81 2.05 -12.60
C PHE A 177 -5.77 1.75 -14.09
N TYR A 178 -6.73 0.96 -14.54
CA TYR A 178 -6.89 0.53 -15.91
C TYR A 178 -8.18 1.11 -16.50
N LEU A 179 -8.10 1.54 -17.76
CA LEU A 179 -9.29 1.85 -18.55
C LEU A 179 -9.94 0.55 -18.99
N ALA A 180 -11.21 0.40 -18.73
CA ALA A 180 -11.94 -0.82 -19.05
C ALA A 180 -13.34 -0.50 -19.60
N SER A 181 -13.83 -1.39 -20.47
CA SER A 181 -15.20 -1.34 -20.96
C SER A 181 -15.89 -2.69 -20.75
N PRO A 182 -17.17 -2.74 -20.33
CA PRO A 182 -17.90 -3.98 -20.25
C PRO A 182 -18.30 -4.44 -21.64
N THR A 183 -18.22 -5.76 -21.89
CA THR A 183 -18.71 -6.37 -23.13
C THR A 183 -20.23 -6.51 -23.14
N GLN A 184 -20.86 -6.48 -21.95
CA GLN A 184 -22.31 -6.52 -21.75
C GLN A 184 -22.75 -5.35 -20.86
N ILE A 185 -23.88 -4.73 -21.17
CA ILE A 185 -24.34 -3.49 -20.53
C ILE A 185 -25.26 -3.76 -19.34
N ASP A 186 -25.57 -5.01 -19.01
CA ASP A 186 -26.51 -5.32 -17.93
C ASP A 186 -25.82 -5.22 -16.56
N ILE A 187 -26.22 -4.20 -15.78
CA ILE A 187 -25.59 -3.87 -14.50
C ILE A 187 -26.59 -4.09 -13.39
N THR A 188 -26.41 -5.17 -12.69
CA THR A 188 -27.04 -5.36 -11.38
C THR A 188 -26.03 -4.91 -10.33
N ALA A 189 -26.19 -3.69 -9.81
CA ALA A 189 -25.39 -3.23 -8.69
C ALA A 189 -25.55 -4.18 -7.51
N LYS A 190 -24.46 -4.79 -7.07
CA LYS A 190 -24.43 -5.54 -5.81
C LYS A 190 -23.87 -4.65 -4.73
N ASN A 191 -24.65 -4.44 -3.66
CA ASN A 191 -24.10 -3.90 -2.44
C ASN A 191 -23.31 -5.02 -1.74
N ASP A 192 -22.00 -4.88 -1.64
CA ASP A 192 -21.19 -5.71 -0.77
C ASP A 192 -20.95 -5.02 0.60
N ALA A 193 -20.20 -5.68 1.49
CA ALA A 193 -19.93 -5.16 2.84
C ALA A 193 -19.07 -3.87 2.83
N HIS A 194 -18.46 -3.50 1.70
CA HIS A 194 -17.52 -2.38 1.57
C HIS A 194 -18.02 -1.28 0.63
N THR A 195 -19.12 -1.52 -0.10
CA THR A 195 -19.66 -0.60 -1.11
C THR A 195 -21.12 -0.26 -0.80
N ASP A 196 -21.39 0.99 -0.41
CA ASP A 196 -22.72 1.46 -0.07
C ASP A 196 -23.60 1.73 -1.30
N SER A 197 -23.00 2.08 -2.43
CA SER A 197 -23.73 2.41 -3.66
C SER A 197 -22.83 2.29 -4.88
N VAL A 198 -23.42 1.87 -5.99
CA VAL A 198 -22.78 1.85 -7.32
C VAL A 198 -23.62 2.70 -8.25
N ALA A 199 -22.98 3.51 -9.09
CA ALA A 199 -23.70 4.34 -10.05
C ALA A 199 -22.90 4.56 -11.33
N TRP A 200 -23.61 4.59 -12.47
CA TRP A 200 -23.11 5.14 -13.71
C TRP A 200 -23.38 6.64 -13.72
N MET A 201 -22.35 7.41 -13.99
CA MET A 201 -22.41 8.85 -13.96
C MET A 201 -21.82 9.43 -15.24
N THR A 202 -22.40 10.50 -15.73
CA THR A 202 -21.75 11.35 -16.73
C THR A 202 -20.45 11.94 -16.17
N GLU A 203 -19.58 12.40 -17.03
CA GLU A 203 -18.36 13.08 -16.59
C GLU A 203 -18.65 14.24 -15.63
N GLU A 204 -19.64 15.05 -15.97
CA GLU A 204 -20.00 16.23 -15.17
C GLU A 204 -20.47 15.84 -13.77
N GLU A 205 -21.35 14.87 -13.65
CA GLU A 205 -21.83 14.32 -12.37
C GLU A 205 -20.70 13.72 -11.56
N LEU A 206 -19.81 12.96 -12.21
CA LEU A 206 -18.67 12.32 -11.56
C LEU A 206 -17.69 13.34 -11.00
N ARG A 207 -17.36 14.40 -11.77
CA ARG A 207 -16.47 15.47 -11.31
C ARG A 207 -17.00 16.20 -10.08
N GLN A 208 -18.30 16.37 -9.97
CA GLN A 208 -18.94 17.01 -8.81
C GLN A 208 -18.91 16.10 -7.57
N LYS A 209 -18.82 14.79 -7.76
CA LYS A 209 -18.90 13.78 -6.68
C LYS A 209 -17.56 13.20 -6.27
N LEU A 210 -16.54 13.21 -7.14
CA LEU A 210 -15.21 12.72 -6.78
C LEU A 210 -14.56 13.63 -5.72
N ASP A 211 -14.29 13.04 -4.57
CA ASP A 211 -13.75 13.74 -3.41
C ASP A 211 -12.22 13.95 -3.47
N TYR A 212 -11.52 13.21 -4.36
CA TYR A 212 -10.06 13.16 -4.37
C TYR A 212 -9.50 13.74 -5.67
N PRO A 213 -8.67 14.83 -5.61
CA PRO A 213 -8.12 15.48 -6.81
C PRO A 213 -7.31 14.54 -7.72
N ASN A 214 -6.63 13.55 -7.15
CA ASN A 214 -5.86 12.57 -7.91
C ASN A 214 -6.75 11.66 -8.78
N LEU A 215 -8.00 11.39 -8.36
CA LEU A 215 -8.97 10.65 -9.18
C LEU A 215 -9.47 11.49 -10.37
N ILE A 216 -9.59 12.80 -10.20
CA ILE A 216 -9.94 13.71 -11.29
C ILE A 216 -8.85 13.71 -12.36
N ASN A 217 -7.57 13.74 -11.95
CA ASN A 217 -6.44 13.65 -12.87
C ASN A 217 -6.42 12.31 -13.65
N LEU A 218 -6.80 11.20 -13.01
CA LEU A 218 -6.93 9.92 -13.69
C LEU A 218 -8.10 9.93 -14.69
N LEU A 219 -9.23 10.53 -14.33
CA LEU A 219 -10.37 10.68 -15.24
C LEU A 219 -9.98 11.48 -16.49
N ASP A 220 -9.21 12.57 -16.32
CA ASP A 220 -8.72 13.39 -17.45
C ASP A 220 -7.85 12.55 -18.39
N LYS A 221 -6.90 11.80 -17.85
CA LYS A 221 -6.05 10.89 -18.65
C LYS A 221 -6.86 9.81 -19.36
N ALA A 222 -7.81 9.18 -18.66
CA ALA A 222 -8.66 8.16 -19.27
C ALA A 222 -9.43 8.72 -20.48
N LYS A 223 -9.93 9.95 -20.40
CA LYS A 223 -10.61 10.63 -21.50
C LYS A 223 -9.68 10.94 -22.67
N GLU A 224 -8.47 11.42 -22.39
CA GLU A 224 -7.45 11.64 -23.44
C GLU A 224 -7.17 10.34 -24.20
N MET A 225 -6.99 9.23 -23.49
CA MET A 225 -6.76 7.91 -24.08
C MET A 225 -7.97 7.42 -24.91
N MET A 226 -9.19 7.64 -24.44
CA MET A 226 -10.42 7.31 -25.19
C MET A 226 -10.50 8.14 -26.49
N ALA A 227 -10.12 9.42 -26.47
CA ALA A 227 -10.13 10.29 -27.64
C ALA A 227 -9.05 9.90 -28.67
N GLU A 228 -7.93 9.33 -28.22
CA GLU A 228 -6.85 8.85 -29.08
C GLU A 228 -7.09 7.44 -29.66
N GLY A 229 -8.16 6.75 -29.26
CA GLY A 229 -8.52 5.41 -29.72
C GLY A 229 -7.60 4.32 -29.15
N LYS A 230 -7.03 4.57 -28.01
CA LYS A 230 -6.15 3.62 -27.29
C LYS A 230 -6.91 2.91 -26.19
#